data_aa4f88e6067e49f2339cac68aa6a95ff
#
_entry.id   aa4f88e6067e49f2339cac68aa6a95ff
#
_cell.length_a   1.000
_cell.length_b   1.000
_cell.length_c   1.000
_cell.angle_alpha   90.00
_cell.angle_beta   90.00
_cell.angle_gamma   90.00
#
_symmetry.space_group_name_H-M   'P 1'
#
loop_
_entity.id
_entity.type
_entity.pdbx_description
1 polymer ?
#
loop_
_entity_poly.entity_id
_entity_poly.type
_entity_poly.pdbx_seq_one_letter_code
_entity_poly.pdbx_strand_id
1 'polypeptide(L)'
;SDVYKRQIEGGTHLEGFKRALTKTFNDYAKSHNLIKEKDGNLQGEDIREGITAVISVKVKEPQFEGQTKTKLGNSNVTGIVQSVVNEEFSAYLEENPTVAKSILEKCISASRAREAARKARELVRRKNALETSTLPGKLADCSEKDAENCEVYIVEGDSAGGSAKQGRDRKFQAILPLWGKMLNVEKARADKIYGNDKLNPVILAIGAGIGADFDITKIRYGKVIIMADADVDGAHIRTLLLTFFFRYMRPLIENGNVYLAQPPLYKLSKKGMTDIYCYTDEDLDESFKELAEKGIARDQINIQRYKGLGEMNPEQLWETTMNPETRTLPVSYTHLRAHET
;
A
#
# COMPACT_ATOMS: atom_id res chain seq x y z
N SER A 1 -9.38 38.02 29.14
CA SER A 1 -9.65 37.74 27.73
C SER A 1 -9.49 36.27 27.49
N ASP A 2 -10.54 35.60 27.03
CA ASP A 2 -10.52 34.17 26.69
C ASP A 2 -9.56 33.95 25.52
N VAL A 3 -8.40 33.32 25.79
CA VAL A 3 -7.45 32.97 24.75
C VAL A 3 -7.79 31.59 24.25
N TYR A 4 -8.35 31.51 23.05
CA TYR A 4 -8.59 30.24 22.37
C TYR A 4 -7.27 29.67 21.86
N LYS A 5 -6.94 28.46 22.30
CA LYS A 5 -5.72 27.75 21.87
C LYS A 5 -6.09 26.34 21.35
N ARG A 6 -5.71 26.05 20.11
CA ARG A 6 -5.80 24.71 19.53
C ARG A 6 -4.59 23.89 19.95
N GLN A 7 -4.83 22.74 20.59
CA GLN A 7 -3.80 21.74 20.94
C GLN A 7 -3.67 20.72 19.82
N ILE A 8 -2.66 20.84 18.98
CA ILE A 8 -2.44 19.98 17.81
C ILE A 8 -2.11 18.55 18.27
N GLU A 9 -1.39 18.40 19.37
CA GLU A 9 -1.01 17.10 19.95
C GLU A 9 -2.03 16.58 20.98
N GLY A 10 -3.17 17.27 21.12
CA GLY A 10 -4.20 16.89 22.08
C GLY A 10 -3.84 17.23 23.52
N GLY A 11 -3.94 16.26 24.42
CA GLY A 11 -3.65 16.38 25.84
C GLY A 11 -4.70 15.72 26.73
N THR A 12 -4.73 16.09 28.00
CA THR A 12 -5.55 15.47 29.03
C THR A 12 -7.06 15.51 28.74
N HIS A 13 -7.57 16.56 28.08
CA HIS A 13 -8.97 16.64 27.64
C HIS A 13 -9.29 15.59 26.56
N LEU A 14 -8.41 15.39 25.59
CA LEU A 14 -8.56 14.36 24.57
C LEU A 14 -8.49 12.95 25.18
N GLU A 15 -7.58 12.73 26.13
CA GLU A 15 -7.47 11.47 26.86
C GLU A 15 -8.75 11.16 27.64
N GLY A 16 -9.31 12.13 28.36
CA GLY A 16 -10.58 11.99 29.06
C GLY A 16 -11.73 11.63 28.13
N PHE A 17 -11.84 12.27 26.99
CA PHE A 17 -12.82 11.99 25.97
C PHE A 17 -12.68 10.55 25.41
N LYS A 18 -11.47 10.16 25.02
CA LYS A 18 -11.21 8.81 24.50
C LYS A 18 -11.57 7.71 25.49
N ARG A 19 -11.22 7.90 26.77
CA ARG A 19 -11.56 6.96 27.86
C ARG A 19 -13.06 6.88 28.08
N ALA A 20 -13.74 8.03 28.09
CA ALA A 20 -15.18 8.10 28.26
C ALA A 20 -15.91 7.33 27.14
N LEU A 21 -15.60 7.61 25.88
CA LEU A 21 -16.21 6.92 24.76
C LEU A 21 -16.02 5.41 24.86
N THR A 22 -14.79 4.95 25.14
CA THR A 22 -14.50 3.53 25.25
C THR A 22 -15.32 2.87 26.36
N LYS A 23 -15.42 3.51 27.50
CA LYS A 23 -16.21 3.01 28.63
C LYS A 23 -17.69 2.99 28.32
N THR A 24 -18.27 4.13 27.90
CA THR A 24 -19.71 4.29 27.68
C THR A 24 -20.23 3.31 26.62
N PHE A 25 -19.54 3.16 25.49
CA PHE A 25 -19.97 2.20 24.46
C PHE A 25 -19.87 0.75 24.90
N ASN A 26 -18.84 0.37 25.66
CA ASN A 26 -18.74 -0.98 26.18
C ASN A 26 -19.82 -1.27 27.25
N ASP A 27 -20.09 -0.31 28.13
CA ASP A 27 -21.12 -0.45 29.17
C ASP A 27 -22.51 -0.59 28.53
N TYR A 28 -22.85 0.27 27.57
CA TYR A 28 -24.10 0.21 26.82
C TYR A 28 -24.24 -1.10 26.03
N ALA A 29 -23.19 -1.52 25.33
CA ALA A 29 -23.21 -2.76 24.54
C ALA A 29 -23.42 -4.01 25.42
N LYS A 30 -22.88 -4.01 26.64
CA LYS A 30 -23.08 -5.09 27.62
C LYS A 30 -24.48 -5.07 28.20
N SER A 31 -24.95 -3.92 28.64
CA SER A 31 -26.30 -3.79 29.27
C SER A 31 -27.42 -4.17 28.31
N HIS A 32 -27.23 -3.93 27.00
CA HIS A 32 -28.19 -4.28 25.95
C HIS A 32 -27.91 -5.62 25.23
N ASN A 33 -26.98 -6.43 25.73
CA ASN A 33 -26.58 -7.72 25.13
C ASN A 33 -26.19 -7.66 23.65
N LEU A 34 -25.61 -6.53 23.18
CA LEU A 34 -25.16 -6.36 21.82
C LEU A 34 -23.78 -7.00 21.56
N ILE A 35 -23.02 -7.24 22.62
CA ILE A 35 -21.75 -7.94 22.62
C ILE A 35 -21.84 -9.15 23.56
N LYS A 36 -21.38 -10.31 23.09
CA LYS A 36 -21.31 -11.52 23.94
C LYS A 36 -20.05 -11.46 24.80
N GLU A 37 -20.10 -11.98 26.02
CA GLU A 37 -18.93 -12.00 26.93
C GLU A 37 -17.68 -12.62 26.31
N LYS A 38 -17.87 -13.65 25.47
CA LYS A 38 -16.77 -14.32 24.74
C LYS A 38 -16.09 -13.43 23.68
N ASP A 39 -16.76 -12.39 23.20
CA ASP A 39 -16.24 -11.53 22.13
C ASP A 39 -15.33 -10.41 22.71
N GLY A 40 -15.28 -10.29 24.07
CA GLY A 40 -14.47 -9.29 24.76
C GLY A 40 -14.99 -7.85 24.60
N ASN A 41 -14.22 -6.90 25.13
CA ASN A 41 -14.54 -5.48 25.01
C ASN A 41 -14.09 -4.90 23.67
N LEU A 42 -14.87 -3.96 23.15
CA LEU A 42 -14.45 -3.10 22.04
C LEU A 42 -13.23 -2.27 22.45
N GLN A 43 -12.23 -2.23 21.58
CA GLN A 43 -11.07 -1.38 21.79
C GLN A 43 -11.38 0.07 21.43
N GLY A 44 -10.61 1.00 21.99
CA GLY A 44 -10.79 2.41 21.66
C GLY A 44 -10.64 2.74 20.17
N GLU A 45 -9.84 1.97 19.44
CA GLU A 45 -9.68 2.11 18.00
C GLU A 45 -10.95 1.73 17.24
N ASP A 46 -11.60 0.64 17.64
CA ASP A 46 -12.84 0.16 17.01
C ASP A 46 -13.97 1.18 17.15
N ILE A 47 -14.02 1.85 18.32
CA ILE A 47 -15.05 2.85 18.64
C ILE A 47 -14.79 4.17 17.92
N ARG A 48 -13.53 4.56 17.77
CA ARG A 48 -13.15 5.83 17.16
C ARG A 48 -12.99 5.78 15.65
N GLU A 49 -13.19 4.63 15.03
CA GLU A 49 -13.10 4.51 13.57
C GLU A 49 -14.16 5.39 12.87
N GLY A 50 -13.68 6.35 12.08
CA GLY A 50 -14.52 7.30 11.34
C GLY A 50 -15.13 8.43 12.19
N ILE A 51 -14.72 8.60 13.46
CA ILE A 51 -15.15 9.73 14.27
C ILE A 51 -14.38 10.99 13.89
N THR A 52 -15.11 12.09 13.70
CA THR A 52 -14.59 13.45 13.74
C THR A 52 -15.19 14.17 14.94
N ALA A 53 -14.35 14.68 15.84
CA ALA A 53 -14.80 15.35 17.07
C ALA A 53 -13.97 16.61 17.35
N VAL A 54 -14.64 17.60 17.91
CA VAL A 54 -14.00 18.81 18.45
C VAL A 54 -14.27 18.84 19.95
N ILE A 55 -13.20 18.91 20.75
CA ILE A 55 -13.29 18.95 22.21
C ILE A 55 -12.85 20.33 22.65
N SER A 56 -13.76 21.08 23.26
CA SER A 56 -13.50 22.41 23.79
C SER A 56 -13.66 22.41 25.31
N VAL A 57 -12.62 22.86 26.01
CA VAL A 57 -12.60 22.94 27.46
C VAL A 57 -12.19 24.36 27.91
N LYS A 58 -12.83 24.86 28.99
CA LYS A 58 -12.44 26.13 29.65
C LYS A 58 -11.68 25.78 30.92
N VAL A 59 -10.38 26.09 30.94
CA VAL A 59 -9.50 25.82 32.08
C VAL A 59 -8.98 27.17 32.62
N LYS A 60 -9.15 27.42 33.93
CA LYS A 60 -8.74 28.69 34.54
C LYS A 60 -7.24 28.94 34.47
N GLU A 61 -6.44 27.89 34.74
CA GLU A 61 -4.97 27.93 34.73
C GLU A 61 -4.46 26.77 33.89
N PRO A 62 -4.40 26.95 32.55
CA PRO A 62 -3.97 25.88 31.67
C PRO A 62 -2.46 25.64 31.78
N GLN A 63 -2.11 24.37 32.04
CA GLN A 63 -0.74 23.88 32.00
C GLN A 63 -0.51 23.17 30.69
N PHE A 64 0.65 23.37 30.07
CA PHE A 64 0.98 22.77 28.81
C PHE A 64 2.30 22.02 28.90
N GLU A 65 2.42 20.92 28.14
CA GLU A 65 3.68 20.25 27.92
C GLU A 65 4.46 21.00 26.83
N GLY A 66 5.70 21.40 27.15
CA GLY A 66 6.61 22.10 26.26
C GLY A 66 6.30 23.61 26.04
N GLN A 67 7.27 24.31 25.48
CA GLN A 67 7.17 25.77 25.23
C GLN A 67 6.16 26.10 24.12
N THR A 68 5.91 25.21 23.20
CA THR A 68 5.01 25.41 22.06
C THR A 68 3.53 25.33 22.43
N LYS A 69 3.21 24.89 23.67
CA LYS A 69 1.84 24.78 24.19
C LYS A 69 0.89 23.95 23.31
N THR A 70 1.42 22.92 22.64
CA THR A 70 0.71 22.06 21.70
C THR A 70 -0.10 20.96 22.38
N LYS A 71 0.18 20.68 23.66
CA LYS A 71 -0.46 19.62 24.44
C LYS A 71 -0.89 20.12 25.82
N LEU A 72 -2.16 19.92 26.17
CA LEU A 72 -2.69 20.27 27.50
C LEU A 72 -2.26 19.23 28.54
N GLY A 73 -1.65 19.71 29.66
CA GLY A 73 -1.05 18.86 30.69
C GLY A 73 -1.81 18.77 32.02
N ASN A 74 -2.88 19.53 32.20
CA ASN A 74 -3.64 19.54 33.48
C ASN A 74 -4.21 18.15 33.80
N SER A 75 -3.69 17.45 34.79
CA SER A 75 -4.06 16.07 35.14
C SER A 75 -5.53 15.89 35.54
N ASN A 76 -6.10 16.88 36.24
CA ASN A 76 -7.50 16.86 36.65
C ASN A 76 -8.50 16.98 35.51
N VAL A 77 -8.12 17.54 34.38
CA VAL A 77 -9.00 17.73 33.21
C VAL A 77 -9.39 16.36 32.60
N THR A 78 -8.53 15.36 32.65
CA THR A 78 -8.86 14.00 32.19
C THR A 78 -10.09 13.44 32.90
N GLY A 79 -10.11 13.48 34.23
CA GLY A 79 -11.22 12.99 35.04
C GLY A 79 -12.51 13.77 34.85
N ILE A 80 -12.40 15.11 34.78
CA ILE A 80 -13.57 16.00 34.58
C ILE A 80 -14.23 15.71 33.23
N VAL A 81 -13.44 15.70 32.14
CA VAL A 81 -13.97 15.41 30.81
C VAL A 81 -14.55 14.01 30.74
N GLN A 82 -13.86 13.03 31.33
CA GLN A 82 -14.35 11.65 31.37
C GLN A 82 -15.70 11.54 32.08
N SER A 83 -15.88 12.19 33.22
CA SER A 83 -17.14 12.14 33.98
C SER A 83 -18.28 12.78 33.21
N VAL A 84 -18.08 14.00 32.71
CA VAL A 84 -19.12 14.72 31.95
C VAL A 84 -19.53 13.94 30.69
N VAL A 85 -18.56 13.48 29.92
CA VAL A 85 -18.85 12.72 28.69
C VAL A 85 -19.52 11.37 28.99
N ASN A 86 -19.11 10.67 30.06
CA ASN A 86 -19.77 9.42 30.45
C ASN A 86 -21.24 9.67 30.80
N GLU A 87 -21.53 10.69 31.60
CA GLU A 87 -22.89 10.99 32.06
C GLU A 87 -23.79 11.38 30.87
N GLU A 88 -23.42 12.43 30.16
CA GLU A 88 -24.21 12.98 29.06
C GLU A 88 -24.36 12.00 27.88
N PHE A 89 -23.29 11.28 27.56
CA PHE A 89 -23.32 10.36 26.43
C PHE A 89 -24.03 9.06 26.74
N SER A 90 -23.99 8.59 28.00
CA SER A 90 -24.81 7.46 28.42
C SER A 90 -26.30 7.79 28.34
N ALA A 91 -26.71 8.97 28.82
CA ALA A 91 -28.10 9.44 28.69
C ALA A 91 -28.52 9.53 27.22
N TYR A 92 -27.67 10.11 26.37
CA TYR A 92 -27.95 10.22 24.93
C TYR A 92 -28.16 8.86 24.25
N LEU A 93 -27.34 7.84 24.58
CA LEU A 93 -27.47 6.51 23.99
C LEU A 93 -28.78 5.83 24.44
N GLU A 94 -29.19 5.99 25.71
CA GLU A 94 -30.46 5.45 26.22
C GLU A 94 -31.69 6.15 25.58
N GLU A 95 -31.60 7.45 25.35
CA GLU A 95 -32.66 8.23 24.68
C GLU A 95 -32.74 7.93 23.17
N ASN A 96 -31.66 7.48 22.56
CA ASN A 96 -31.56 7.26 21.12
C ASN A 96 -31.12 5.83 20.76
N PRO A 97 -31.88 4.79 21.09
CA PRO A 97 -31.45 3.40 20.96
C PRO A 97 -31.19 2.96 19.52
N THR A 98 -31.88 3.52 18.54
CA THR A 98 -31.65 3.22 17.13
C THR A 98 -30.28 3.74 16.67
N VAL A 99 -29.91 4.95 17.09
CA VAL A 99 -28.61 5.54 16.79
C VAL A 99 -27.50 4.76 17.50
N ALA A 100 -27.70 4.45 18.79
CA ALA A 100 -26.77 3.67 19.60
C ALA A 100 -26.47 2.31 18.94
N LYS A 101 -27.52 1.60 18.50
CA LYS A 101 -27.38 0.32 17.81
C LYS A 101 -26.60 0.44 16.50
N SER A 102 -26.93 1.42 15.68
CA SER A 102 -26.24 1.65 14.40
C SER A 102 -24.74 1.93 14.59
N ILE A 103 -24.38 2.77 15.56
CA ILE A 103 -22.98 3.05 15.89
C ILE A 103 -22.27 1.79 16.39
N LEU A 104 -22.89 1.06 17.31
CA LEU A 104 -22.31 -0.17 17.88
C LEU A 104 -22.14 -1.28 16.85
N GLU A 105 -23.07 -1.45 15.91
CA GLU A 105 -22.92 -2.40 14.80
C GLU A 105 -21.67 -2.06 13.96
N LYS A 106 -21.39 -0.79 13.73
CA LYS A 106 -20.16 -0.34 13.06
C LYS A 106 -18.92 -0.65 13.89
N CYS A 107 -18.92 -0.32 15.18
CA CYS A 107 -17.82 -0.63 16.10
C CYS A 107 -17.53 -2.13 16.19
N ILE A 108 -18.58 -2.96 16.29
CA ILE A 108 -18.46 -4.42 16.32
C ILE A 108 -17.88 -4.95 15.00
N SER A 109 -18.30 -4.37 13.86
CA SER A 109 -17.74 -4.73 12.55
C SER A 109 -16.26 -4.39 12.46
N ALA A 110 -15.86 -3.22 12.94
CA ALA A 110 -14.44 -2.79 13.00
C ALA A 110 -13.62 -3.73 13.89
N SER A 111 -14.13 -4.07 15.07
CA SER A 111 -13.47 -5.01 16.00
C SER A 111 -13.27 -6.39 15.38
N ARG A 112 -14.30 -6.94 14.72
CA ARG A 112 -14.20 -8.23 14.02
C ARG A 112 -13.18 -8.20 12.89
N ALA A 113 -13.16 -7.12 12.10
CA ALA A 113 -12.19 -6.94 11.02
C ALA A 113 -10.75 -6.88 11.57
N ARG A 114 -10.52 -6.13 12.65
CA ARG A 114 -9.23 -6.03 13.34
C ARG A 114 -8.76 -7.38 13.90
N GLU A 115 -9.66 -8.13 14.55
CA GLU A 115 -9.32 -9.45 15.09
C GLU A 115 -9.00 -10.46 13.98
N ALA A 116 -9.79 -10.45 12.90
CA ALA A 116 -9.53 -11.32 11.76
C ALA A 116 -8.18 -10.98 11.11
N ALA A 117 -7.86 -9.69 10.98
CA ALA A 117 -6.57 -9.24 10.49
C ALA A 117 -5.41 -9.67 11.41
N ARG A 118 -5.58 -9.59 12.74
CA ARG A 118 -4.59 -10.08 13.73
C ARG A 118 -4.37 -11.58 13.62
N LYS A 119 -5.44 -12.37 13.54
CA LYS A 119 -5.36 -13.84 13.39
C LYS A 119 -4.68 -14.22 12.08
N ALA A 120 -5.01 -13.54 10.98
CA ALA A 120 -4.38 -13.77 9.69
C ALA A 120 -2.87 -13.43 9.73
N ARG A 121 -2.47 -12.30 10.34
CA ARG A 121 -1.05 -11.95 10.57
C ARG A 121 -0.33 -13.03 11.39
N GLU A 122 -0.96 -13.51 12.45
CA GLU A 122 -0.39 -14.54 13.32
C GLU A 122 -0.21 -15.87 12.56
N LEU A 123 -1.15 -16.23 11.70
CA LEU A 123 -1.04 -17.40 10.81
C LEU A 123 0.10 -17.25 9.81
N VAL A 124 0.24 -16.08 9.18
CA VAL A 124 1.36 -15.77 8.27
C VAL A 124 2.69 -15.81 9.04
N ARG A 125 2.74 -15.22 10.24
CA ARG A 125 3.93 -15.23 11.11
C ARG A 125 4.28 -16.64 11.58
N ARG A 126 3.30 -17.48 11.92
CA ARG A 126 3.52 -18.91 12.26
C ARG A 126 3.98 -19.71 11.05
N LYS A 127 3.41 -19.50 9.87
CA LYS A 127 3.92 -20.09 8.62
C LYS A 127 5.36 -19.65 8.37
N ASN A 128 5.67 -18.37 8.49
CA ASN A 128 7.03 -17.85 8.33
C ASN A 128 8.01 -18.37 9.37
N ALA A 129 7.58 -18.59 10.61
CA ALA A 129 8.42 -19.15 11.69
C ALA A 129 8.66 -20.67 11.49
N LEU A 130 7.72 -21.39 10.86
CA LEU A 130 7.85 -22.81 10.51
C LEU A 130 8.53 -23.02 9.16
N GLU A 131 8.48 -22.01 8.28
CA GLU A 131 9.02 -22.02 6.90
C GLU A 131 10.22 -21.06 6.76
N THR A 132 11.13 -21.04 7.73
CA THR A 132 12.32 -20.15 7.74
C THR A 132 13.24 -20.30 6.52
N SER A 133 12.82 -20.97 5.45
CA SER A 133 13.60 -21.15 4.23
C SER A 133 12.82 -21.21 2.91
N THR A 134 11.49 -21.06 2.89
CA THR A 134 10.75 -21.18 1.62
C THR A 134 10.21 -19.83 1.16
N LEU A 135 10.97 -19.23 0.26
CA LEU A 135 10.48 -18.15 -0.61
C LEU A 135 9.26 -18.62 -1.43
N PRO A 136 8.39 -17.71 -1.90
CA PRO A 136 7.27 -18.08 -2.75
C PRO A 136 7.74 -18.99 -3.90
N GLY A 137 7.11 -20.14 -4.10
CA GLY A 137 7.55 -21.13 -5.07
C GLY A 137 7.66 -20.64 -6.52
N LYS A 138 7.04 -19.49 -6.84
CA LYS A 138 7.16 -18.82 -8.14
C LYS A 138 8.26 -17.74 -8.20
N LEU A 139 8.81 -17.33 -7.06
CA LEU A 139 9.89 -16.34 -7.03
C LEU A 139 11.19 -16.95 -7.56
N ALA A 140 11.72 -16.37 -8.62
CA ALA A 140 13.10 -16.62 -9.05
C ALA A 140 14.00 -15.58 -8.40
N ASP A 141 14.61 -15.91 -7.26
CA ASP A 141 15.44 -14.99 -6.47
C ASP A 141 16.79 -14.69 -7.14
N CYS A 142 17.47 -13.65 -6.68
CA CYS A 142 18.83 -13.30 -7.06
C CYS A 142 19.86 -13.85 -6.05
N SER A 143 21.12 -13.87 -6.44
CA SER A 143 22.20 -14.39 -5.60
C SER A 143 22.79 -13.34 -4.65
N GLU A 144 22.64 -12.05 -4.95
CA GLU A 144 23.07 -10.94 -4.11
C GLU A 144 22.28 -10.93 -2.79
N LYS A 145 22.93 -10.55 -1.70
CA LYS A 145 22.35 -10.52 -0.34
C LYS A 145 22.13 -9.11 0.18
N ASP A 146 22.84 -8.14 -0.35
CA ASP A 146 22.67 -6.75 0.01
C ASP A 146 21.42 -6.19 -0.71
N ALA A 147 20.39 -5.86 0.07
CA ALA A 147 19.13 -5.38 -0.44
C ALA A 147 19.26 -4.12 -1.32
N GLU A 148 20.20 -3.22 -1.00
CA GLU A 148 20.42 -1.99 -1.77
C GLU A 148 20.83 -2.27 -3.21
N ASN A 149 21.53 -3.39 -3.43
CA ASN A 149 21.99 -3.85 -4.74
C ASN A 149 21.02 -4.79 -5.44
N CYS A 150 19.91 -5.18 -4.78
CA CYS A 150 18.93 -6.12 -5.30
C CYS A 150 17.69 -5.41 -5.81
N GLU A 151 17.10 -5.97 -6.85
CA GLU A 151 15.84 -5.51 -7.38
C GLU A 151 14.90 -6.69 -7.70
N VAL A 152 13.61 -6.53 -7.44
CA VAL A 152 12.58 -7.51 -7.79
C VAL A 152 11.62 -6.95 -8.83
N TYR A 153 11.44 -7.69 -9.92
CA TYR A 153 10.40 -7.43 -10.90
C TYR A 153 9.14 -8.21 -10.55
N ILE A 154 8.07 -7.49 -10.32
CA ILE A 154 6.72 -8.05 -10.20
C ILE A 154 6.11 -8.03 -11.60
N VAL A 155 5.99 -9.21 -12.21
CA VAL A 155 5.67 -9.36 -13.64
C VAL A 155 4.28 -9.90 -13.82
N GLU A 156 3.52 -9.30 -14.74
CA GLU A 156 2.20 -9.79 -15.11
C GLU A 156 2.28 -11.06 -15.96
N GLY A 157 1.70 -12.15 -15.41
CA GLY A 157 1.55 -13.42 -16.11
C GLY A 157 2.79 -14.32 -16.14
N ASP A 158 2.55 -15.60 -16.36
CA ASP A 158 3.61 -16.62 -16.38
C ASP A 158 4.46 -16.55 -17.67
N SER A 159 3.88 -16.12 -18.82
CA SER A 159 4.61 -16.02 -20.09
C SER A 159 5.68 -14.93 -20.01
N ALA A 160 5.29 -13.70 -19.65
CA ALA A 160 6.23 -12.61 -19.48
C ALA A 160 7.23 -12.88 -18.34
N GLY A 161 6.76 -13.53 -17.26
CA GLY A 161 7.60 -14.03 -16.18
C GLY A 161 8.66 -15.02 -16.64
N GLY A 162 8.35 -15.87 -17.60
CA GLY A 162 9.28 -16.82 -18.22
C GLY A 162 10.39 -16.11 -19.00
N SER A 163 10.03 -15.16 -19.89
CA SER A 163 10.99 -14.35 -20.63
C SER A 163 11.87 -13.52 -19.70
N ALA A 164 11.28 -12.88 -18.67
CA ALA A 164 12.01 -12.11 -17.69
C ALA A 164 13.01 -12.96 -16.88
N LYS A 165 12.62 -14.17 -16.48
CA LYS A 165 13.54 -15.13 -15.79
C LYS A 165 14.73 -15.52 -16.62
N GLN A 166 14.55 -15.63 -17.93
CA GLN A 166 15.66 -15.97 -18.85
C GLN A 166 16.55 -14.78 -19.15
N GLY A 167 15.95 -13.58 -19.36
CA GLY A 167 16.67 -12.36 -19.74
C GLY A 167 17.35 -11.62 -18.59
N ARG A 168 16.98 -11.86 -17.34
CA ARG A 168 17.49 -11.13 -16.17
C ARG A 168 18.97 -11.37 -15.87
N ASP A 169 19.60 -10.44 -15.19
CA ASP A 169 20.85 -10.71 -14.47
C ASP A 169 20.53 -11.40 -13.13
N ARG A 170 20.90 -12.69 -13.05
CA ARG A 170 20.63 -13.52 -11.86
C ARG A 170 21.39 -13.09 -10.62
N LYS A 171 22.40 -12.24 -10.76
CA LYS A 171 23.17 -11.75 -9.65
C LYS A 171 22.34 -10.86 -8.74
N PHE A 172 21.62 -9.88 -9.32
CA PHE A 172 20.92 -8.85 -8.54
C PHE A 172 19.42 -8.70 -8.89
N GLN A 173 18.91 -9.36 -9.92
CA GLN A 173 17.50 -9.28 -10.33
C GLN A 173 16.72 -10.53 -9.94
N ALA A 174 15.64 -10.34 -9.19
CA ALA A 174 14.65 -11.35 -8.87
C ALA A 174 13.37 -11.15 -9.71
N ILE A 175 12.68 -12.24 -10.06
CA ILE A 175 11.42 -12.20 -10.80
C ILE A 175 10.33 -12.89 -10.00
N LEU A 176 9.22 -12.15 -9.80
CA LEU A 176 8.00 -12.66 -9.19
C LEU A 176 6.84 -12.54 -10.18
N PRO A 177 6.46 -13.62 -10.88
CA PRO A 177 5.27 -13.61 -11.72
C PRO A 177 4.00 -13.54 -10.88
N LEU A 178 3.06 -12.68 -11.29
CA LEU A 178 1.70 -12.62 -10.74
C LEU A 178 0.74 -13.37 -11.68
N TRP A 179 -0.29 -13.97 -11.10
CA TRP A 179 -1.33 -14.65 -11.87
C TRP A 179 -2.71 -14.11 -11.56
N GLY A 180 -3.40 -13.71 -12.60
CA GLY A 180 -4.78 -13.19 -12.53
C GLY A 180 -4.91 -11.86 -11.80
N LYS A 181 -6.14 -11.38 -11.69
CA LYS A 181 -6.43 -10.06 -11.09
C LYS A 181 -6.13 -10.03 -9.60
N MET A 182 -5.43 -8.99 -9.19
CA MET A 182 -5.13 -8.70 -7.77
C MET A 182 -6.38 -8.28 -7.02
N LEU A 183 -6.37 -8.48 -5.70
CA LEU A 183 -7.41 -7.96 -4.83
C LEU A 183 -7.35 -6.43 -4.76
N ASN A 184 -8.50 -5.77 -4.96
CA ASN A 184 -8.59 -4.34 -4.70
C ASN A 184 -8.70 -4.11 -3.18
N VAL A 185 -7.61 -3.67 -2.57
CA VAL A 185 -7.49 -3.50 -1.12
C VAL A 185 -8.33 -2.33 -0.57
N GLU A 186 -8.73 -1.36 -1.41
CA GLU A 186 -9.64 -0.28 -1.02
C GLU A 186 -11.06 -0.80 -0.73
N LYS A 187 -11.48 -1.84 -1.47
CA LYS A 187 -12.81 -2.44 -1.36
C LYS A 187 -12.82 -3.70 -0.49
N ALA A 188 -11.66 -4.20 -0.09
CA ALA A 188 -11.53 -5.44 0.65
C ALA A 188 -11.41 -5.18 2.16
N ARG A 189 -11.98 -6.09 2.95
CA ARG A 189 -11.76 -6.10 4.39
C ARG A 189 -10.32 -6.53 4.69
N ALA A 190 -9.74 -5.97 5.75
CA ALA A 190 -8.36 -6.23 6.15
C ALA A 190 -8.04 -7.73 6.35
N ASP A 191 -9.01 -8.51 6.85
CA ASP A 191 -8.86 -9.96 7.03
C ASP A 191 -8.62 -10.72 5.71
N LYS A 192 -9.19 -10.23 4.59
CA LYS A 192 -9.01 -10.84 3.27
C LYS A 192 -7.64 -10.54 2.65
N ILE A 193 -6.99 -9.46 3.07
CA ILE A 193 -5.68 -9.06 2.52
C ILE A 193 -4.59 -10.01 3.03
N TYR A 194 -4.58 -10.30 4.33
CA TYR A 194 -3.60 -11.18 4.95
C TYR A 194 -3.70 -12.65 4.54
N GLY A 195 -4.87 -13.10 4.08
CA GLY A 195 -5.10 -14.45 3.59
C GLY A 195 -5.15 -14.57 2.05
N ASN A 196 -4.83 -13.51 1.32
CA ASN A 196 -4.98 -13.50 -0.13
C ASN A 196 -3.81 -14.20 -0.83
N ASP A 197 -4.09 -15.27 -1.56
CA ASP A 197 -3.09 -16.09 -2.25
C ASP A 197 -2.27 -15.33 -3.29
N LYS A 198 -2.77 -14.19 -3.80
CA LYS A 198 -2.08 -13.38 -4.81
C LYS A 198 -1.21 -12.29 -4.19
N LEU A 199 -1.61 -11.76 -3.03
CA LEU A 199 -0.83 -10.76 -2.28
C LEU A 199 0.29 -11.41 -1.44
N ASN A 200 0.05 -12.60 -0.89
CA ASN A 200 1.03 -13.30 -0.07
C ASN A 200 2.41 -13.47 -0.72
N PRO A 201 2.53 -13.87 -2.00
CA PRO A 201 3.83 -13.96 -2.65
C PRO A 201 4.59 -12.62 -2.69
N VAL A 202 3.87 -11.51 -2.88
CA VAL A 202 4.46 -10.16 -2.86
C VAL A 202 4.95 -9.81 -1.45
N ILE A 203 4.12 -10.06 -0.43
CA ILE A 203 4.46 -9.80 0.98
C ILE A 203 5.70 -10.59 1.40
N LEU A 204 5.73 -11.89 1.06
CA LEU A 204 6.85 -12.78 1.39
C LEU A 204 8.13 -12.42 0.61
N ALA A 205 8.01 -12.05 -0.66
CA ALA A 205 9.16 -11.64 -1.47
C ALA A 205 9.81 -10.38 -0.91
N ILE A 206 9.02 -9.35 -0.55
CA ILE A 206 9.54 -8.10 0.03
C ILE A 206 10.13 -8.34 1.42
N GLY A 207 9.53 -9.23 2.23
CA GLY A 207 10.08 -9.69 3.49
C GLY A 207 9.98 -8.70 4.67
N ALA A 208 9.35 -7.56 4.48
CA ALA A 208 9.30 -6.44 5.45
C ALA A 208 8.00 -6.37 6.27
N GLY A 209 7.10 -7.34 6.14
CA GLY A 209 5.76 -7.27 6.75
C GLY A 209 4.80 -6.33 6.02
N ILE A 210 3.66 -6.03 6.63
CA ILE A 210 2.65 -5.11 6.08
C ILE A 210 1.92 -4.33 7.17
N GLY A 211 1.36 -3.18 6.83
CA GLY A 211 0.57 -2.34 7.74
C GLY A 211 1.39 -1.88 8.95
N ALA A 212 0.89 -2.10 10.15
CA ALA A 212 1.58 -1.70 11.38
C ALA A 212 2.87 -2.50 11.66
N ASP A 213 3.01 -3.69 11.06
CA ASP A 213 4.20 -4.54 11.22
C ASP A 213 5.25 -4.29 10.11
N PHE A 214 5.00 -3.36 9.19
CA PHE A 214 5.94 -3.05 8.12
C PHE A 214 7.19 -2.37 8.65
N ASP A 215 8.34 -2.93 8.31
CA ASP A 215 9.65 -2.43 8.71
C ASP A 215 10.55 -2.29 7.47
N ILE A 216 10.78 -1.05 7.04
CA ILE A 216 11.55 -0.73 5.84
C ILE A 216 13.01 -1.25 5.92
N THR A 217 13.55 -1.42 7.12
CA THR A 217 14.92 -1.92 7.29
C THR A 217 15.06 -3.41 6.96
N LYS A 218 13.95 -4.13 6.83
CA LYS A 218 13.90 -5.57 6.54
C LYS A 218 13.56 -5.89 5.08
N ILE A 219 13.48 -4.88 4.21
CA ILE A 219 13.25 -5.13 2.79
C ILE A 219 14.37 -5.99 2.19
N ARG A 220 13.99 -6.90 1.32
CA ARG A 220 14.94 -7.78 0.63
C ARG A 220 15.47 -7.22 -0.68
N TYR A 221 14.79 -6.21 -1.23
CA TYR A 221 15.12 -5.57 -2.51
C TYR A 221 15.02 -4.05 -2.39
N GLY A 222 16.09 -3.35 -2.73
CA GLY A 222 16.14 -1.89 -2.74
C GLY A 222 15.26 -1.29 -3.83
N LYS A 223 14.96 -2.06 -4.89
CA LYS A 223 14.01 -1.65 -5.92
C LYS A 223 12.92 -2.70 -6.11
N VAL A 224 11.68 -2.27 -6.05
CA VAL A 224 10.49 -3.05 -6.39
C VAL A 224 9.90 -2.49 -7.69
N ILE A 225 10.03 -3.26 -8.76
CA ILE A 225 9.73 -2.80 -10.12
C ILE A 225 8.47 -3.51 -10.60
N ILE A 226 7.41 -2.77 -10.88
CA ILE A 226 6.17 -3.30 -11.46
C ILE A 226 6.34 -3.33 -12.98
N MET A 227 6.23 -4.50 -13.56
CA MET A 227 6.33 -4.73 -15.00
C MET A 227 5.06 -5.41 -15.51
N ALA A 228 4.18 -4.62 -16.09
CA ALA A 228 2.88 -5.03 -16.61
C ALA A 228 2.72 -4.55 -18.06
N ASP A 229 1.85 -5.23 -18.80
CA ASP A 229 1.55 -4.91 -20.18
C ASP A 229 1.11 -3.45 -20.37
N ALA A 230 1.35 -2.88 -21.53
CA ALA A 230 0.99 -1.50 -21.88
C ALA A 230 -0.49 -1.35 -22.27
N ASP A 231 -1.34 -2.24 -21.82
CA ASP A 231 -2.79 -2.24 -22.08
C ASP A 231 -3.62 -1.84 -20.85
N VAL A 232 -4.95 -1.92 -20.98
CA VAL A 232 -5.89 -1.55 -19.91
C VAL A 232 -5.78 -2.49 -18.70
N ASP A 233 -5.58 -3.79 -18.93
CA ASP A 233 -5.45 -4.77 -17.85
C ASP A 233 -4.14 -4.56 -17.08
N GLY A 234 -3.03 -4.30 -17.77
CA GLY A 234 -1.75 -3.95 -17.15
C GLY A 234 -1.81 -2.64 -16.36
N ALA A 235 -2.50 -1.62 -16.89
CA ALA A 235 -2.76 -0.37 -16.16
C ALA A 235 -3.55 -0.62 -14.87
N HIS A 236 -4.54 -1.52 -14.92
CA HIS A 236 -5.32 -1.91 -13.74
C HIS A 236 -4.47 -2.66 -12.71
N ILE A 237 -3.61 -3.59 -13.14
CA ILE A 237 -2.69 -4.30 -12.24
C ILE A 237 -1.71 -3.35 -11.57
N ARG A 238 -1.12 -2.40 -12.31
CA ARG A 238 -0.27 -1.34 -11.75
C ARG A 238 -1.00 -0.56 -10.66
N THR A 239 -2.22 -0.11 -10.95
CA THR A 239 -3.05 0.63 -9.98
C THR A 239 -3.32 -0.19 -8.72
N LEU A 240 -3.68 -1.48 -8.84
CA LEU A 240 -3.96 -2.34 -7.69
C LEU A 240 -2.72 -2.58 -6.83
N LEU A 241 -1.54 -2.79 -7.44
CA LEU A 241 -0.27 -2.94 -6.72
C LEU A 241 0.15 -1.64 -6.03
N LEU A 242 0.07 -0.50 -6.71
CA LEU A 242 0.37 0.80 -6.12
C LEU A 242 -0.56 1.12 -4.95
N THR A 243 -1.86 0.83 -5.08
CA THR A 243 -2.83 0.98 -4.00
C THR A 243 -2.47 0.08 -2.81
N PHE A 244 -2.07 -1.17 -3.07
CA PHE A 244 -1.62 -2.07 -2.02
C PHE A 244 -0.37 -1.55 -1.31
N PHE A 245 0.65 -1.13 -2.03
CA PHE A 245 1.87 -0.55 -1.43
C PHE A 245 1.56 0.72 -0.66
N PHE A 246 0.75 1.62 -1.20
CA PHE A 246 0.38 2.86 -0.54
C PHE A 246 -0.35 2.63 0.79
N ARG A 247 -1.26 1.66 0.84
CA ARG A 247 -2.07 1.37 2.04
C ARG A 247 -1.34 0.53 3.09
N TYR A 248 -0.49 -0.40 2.66
CA TYR A 248 0.08 -1.42 3.54
C TYR A 248 1.60 -1.42 3.63
N MET A 249 2.29 -0.72 2.74
CA MET A 249 3.75 -0.60 2.69
C MET A 249 4.17 0.83 2.33
N ARG A 250 3.50 1.82 2.89
CA ARG A 250 3.65 3.23 2.54
C ARG A 250 5.11 3.73 2.55
N PRO A 251 5.96 3.37 3.55
CA PRO A 251 7.36 3.78 3.53
C PRO A 251 8.13 3.30 2.30
N LEU A 252 7.71 2.21 1.64
CA LEU A 252 8.33 1.72 0.42
C LEU A 252 8.17 2.71 -0.75
N ILE A 253 7.02 3.39 -0.81
CA ILE A 253 6.77 4.45 -1.80
C ILE A 253 7.46 5.75 -1.40
N GLU A 254 7.32 6.18 -0.15
CA GLU A 254 7.88 7.44 0.37
C GLU A 254 9.41 7.49 0.25
N ASN A 255 10.09 6.35 0.42
CA ASN A 255 11.53 6.23 0.25
C ASN A 255 11.96 6.03 -1.21
N GLY A 256 11.03 6.00 -2.17
CA GLY A 256 11.35 5.88 -3.59
C GLY A 256 11.83 4.48 -4.01
N ASN A 257 11.40 3.43 -3.31
CA ASN A 257 11.77 2.05 -3.63
C ASN A 257 10.89 1.41 -4.71
N VAL A 258 9.75 2.02 -5.08
CA VAL A 258 8.79 1.48 -6.06
C VAL A 258 8.95 2.17 -7.40
N TYR A 259 9.09 1.36 -8.45
CA TYR A 259 9.31 1.80 -9.83
C TYR A 259 8.32 1.15 -10.78
N LEU A 260 8.12 1.80 -11.94
CA LEU A 260 7.33 1.25 -13.03
C LEU A 260 8.27 0.96 -14.20
N ALA A 261 8.29 -0.29 -14.68
CA ALA A 261 9.02 -0.61 -15.90
C ALA A 261 8.29 -0.04 -17.13
N GLN A 262 9.04 0.47 -18.08
CA GLN A 262 8.52 0.97 -19.35
C GLN A 262 9.04 0.10 -20.49
N PRO A 263 8.31 -0.94 -20.92
CA PRO A 263 8.63 -1.68 -22.13
C PRO A 263 8.28 -0.86 -23.37
N PRO A 264 8.97 -1.06 -24.51
CA PRO A 264 8.64 -0.39 -25.75
C PRO A 264 7.28 -0.82 -26.30
N LEU A 265 6.62 0.10 -27.00
CA LEU A 265 5.36 -0.17 -27.71
C LEU A 265 5.62 -0.69 -29.13
N TYR A 266 6.72 -0.24 -29.76
CA TYR A 266 7.04 -0.60 -31.14
C TYR A 266 8.50 -0.98 -31.29
N LYS A 267 8.74 -1.85 -32.28
CA LYS A 267 10.06 -2.18 -32.79
C LYS A 267 10.08 -1.92 -34.28
N LEU A 268 11.05 -1.15 -34.74
CA LEU A 268 11.35 -0.93 -36.16
C LEU A 268 12.56 -1.75 -36.56
N SER A 269 12.41 -2.54 -37.62
CA SER A 269 13.50 -3.39 -38.10
C SER A 269 13.61 -3.33 -39.63
N LYS A 270 14.85 -3.41 -40.12
CA LYS A 270 15.18 -3.52 -41.54
C LYS A 270 16.46 -4.32 -41.69
N LYS A 271 16.56 -5.13 -42.73
CA LYS A 271 17.77 -5.92 -43.01
C LYS A 271 19.01 -5.01 -43.11
N GLY A 272 20.00 -5.25 -42.28
CA GLY A 272 21.24 -4.48 -42.21
C GLY A 272 21.18 -3.19 -41.36
N MET A 273 20.11 -3.01 -40.62
CA MET A 273 19.94 -1.92 -39.68
C MET A 273 19.81 -2.49 -38.23
N THR A 274 20.31 -1.79 -37.25
CA THR A 274 20.05 -2.09 -35.86
C THR A 274 18.58 -1.81 -35.54
N ASP A 275 17.94 -2.68 -34.78
CA ASP A 275 16.56 -2.52 -34.35
C ASP A 275 16.38 -1.23 -33.54
N ILE A 276 15.31 -0.49 -33.81
CA ILE A 276 14.94 0.74 -33.08
C ILE A 276 13.70 0.42 -32.26
N TYR A 277 13.74 0.75 -30.97
CA TYR A 277 12.61 0.59 -30.07
C TYR A 277 11.98 1.95 -29.74
N CYS A 278 10.66 2.03 -29.89
CA CYS A 278 9.90 3.25 -29.60
C CYS A 278 8.96 3.00 -28.43
N TYR A 279 8.96 3.91 -27.48
CA TYR A 279 8.22 3.78 -26.21
C TYR A 279 6.89 4.53 -26.24
N THR A 280 6.74 5.50 -27.14
CA THR A 280 5.54 6.29 -27.36
C THR A 280 5.22 6.37 -28.86
N ASP A 281 4.02 6.87 -29.20
CA ASP A 281 3.65 7.14 -30.58
C ASP A 281 4.48 8.29 -31.15
N GLU A 282 4.85 9.26 -30.31
CA GLU A 282 5.74 10.36 -30.67
C GLU A 282 7.15 9.86 -31.05
N ASP A 283 7.73 8.94 -30.25
CA ASP A 283 9.03 8.33 -30.57
C ASP A 283 8.98 7.60 -31.91
N LEU A 284 7.86 6.96 -32.23
CA LEU A 284 7.65 6.28 -33.49
C LEU A 284 7.69 7.26 -34.65
N ASP A 285 6.99 8.39 -34.56
CA ASP A 285 6.93 9.41 -35.59
C ASP A 285 8.29 10.11 -35.76
N GLU A 286 9.02 10.38 -34.67
CA GLU A 286 10.39 10.93 -34.73
C GLU A 286 11.34 9.95 -35.40
N SER A 287 11.29 8.67 -35.03
CA SER A 287 12.12 7.63 -35.66
C SER A 287 11.89 7.54 -37.18
N PHE A 288 10.64 7.68 -37.63
CA PHE A 288 10.36 7.72 -39.06
C PHE A 288 10.92 8.94 -39.75
N LYS A 289 10.91 10.13 -39.13
CA LYS A 289 11.54 11.34 -39.68
C LYS A 289 13.05 11.17 -39.83
N GLU A 290 13.71 10.66 -38.78
CA GLU A 290 15.15 10.43 -38.81
C GLU A 290 15.54 9.37 -39.87
N LEU A 291 14.75 8.34 -40.05
CA LEU A 291 14.98 7.30 -41.05
C LEU A 291 14.79 7.84 -42.48
N ALA A 292 13.79 8.70 -42.68
CA ALA A 292 13.54 9.37 -43.95
C ALA A 292 14.69 10.31 -44.34
N GLU A 293 15.27 11.05 -43.38
CA GLU A 293 16.46 11.88 -43.59
C GLU A 293 17.69 11.06 -44.03
N LYS A 294 17.77 9.80 -43.54
CA LYS A 294 18.79 8.82 -43.94
C LYS A 294 18.47 8.09 -45.27
N GLY A 295 17.41 8.50 -45.98
CA GLY A 295 17.00 7.94 -47.25
C GLY A 295 16.26 6.58 -47.13
N ILE A 296 15.77 6.24 -45.97
CA ILE A 296 15.04 4.99 -45.72
C ILE A 296 13.53 5.28 -45.73
N ALA A 297 12.82 4.77 -46.72
CA ALA A 297 11.39 4.96 -46.86
C ALA A 297 10.61 4.02 -45.87
N ARG A 298 9.44 4.49 -45.44
CA ARG A 298 8.62 3.80 -44.44
C ARG A 298 8.19 2.39 -44.88
N ASP A 299 7.97 2.15 -46.16
CA ASP A 299 7.61 0.86 -46.73
C ASP A 299 8.75 -0.19 -46.68
N GLN A 300 9.99 0.26 -46.45
CA GLN A 300 11.16 -0.60 -46.27
C GLN A 300 11.38 -1.04 -44.83
N ILE A 301 10.58 -0.53 -43.90
CA ILE A 301 10.73 -0.77 -42.45
C ILE A 301 9.62 -1.72 -42.00
N ASN A 302 10.03 -2.80 -41.35
CA ASN A 302 9.07 -3.69 -40.68
C ASN A 302 8.74 -3.10 -39.28
N ILE A 303 7.46 -2.88 -39.02
CA ILE A 303 6.95 -2.34 -37.78
C ILE A 303 6.29 -3.47 -37.01
N GLN A 304 6.83 -3.80 -35.86
CA GLN A 304 6.20 -4.71 -34.90
C GLN A 304 5.63 -3.89 -33.75
N ARG A 305 4.33 -4.00 -33.50
CA ARG A 305 3.67 -3.46 -32.32
C ARG A 305 3.57 -4.53 -31.27
N TYR A 306 4.10 -4.26 -30.07
CA TYR A 306 3.95 -5.16 -28.92
C TYR A 306 2.59 -4.93 -28.26
N LYS A 307 1.82 -6.01 -28.11
CA LYS A 307 0.53 -6.02 -27.39
C LYS A 307 0.71 -6.38 -25.93
N GLY A 308 1.79 -7.09 -25.60
CA GLY A 308 2.13 -7.49 -24.26
C GLY A 308 3.58 -7.95 -24.14
N LEU A 309 4.06 -8.02 -22.92
CA LEU A 309 5.44 -8.44 -22.55
C LEU A 309 5.74 -9.89 -22.99
N GLY A 310 4.70 -10.72 -23.07
CA GLY A 310 4.84 -12.12 -23.53
C GLY A 310 5.26 -12.29 -24.99
N GLU A 311 5.15 -11.22 -25.82
CA GLU A 311 5.61 -11.20 -27.20
C GLU A 311 7.11 -10.88 -27.35
N MET A 312 7.74 -10.43 -26.25
CA MET A 312 9.16 -10.12 -26.23
C MET A 312 9.98 -11.35 -25.86
N ASN A 313 11.04 -11.61 -26.62
CA ASN A 313 12.00 -12.62 -26.23
C ASN A 313 12.89 -12.11 -25.06
N PRO A 314 13.65 -13.00 -24.38
CA PRO A 314 14.46 -12.63 -23.23
C PRO A 314 15.50 -11.53 -23.52
N GLU A 315 16.14 -11.53 -24.70
CA GLU A 315 17.15 -10.55 -25.09
C GLU A 315 16.52 -9.18 -25.29
N GLN A 316 15.38 -9.10 -26.00
CA GLN A 316 14.64 -7.86 -26.22
C GLN A 316 14.18 -7.26 -24.88
N LEU A 317 13.67 -8.09 -23.95
CA LEU A 317 13.23 -7.64 -22.64
C LEU A 317 14.39 -7.13 -21.80
N TRP A 318 15.55 -7.77 -21.89
CA TRP A 318 16.75 -7.30 -21.24
C TRP A 318 17.18 -5.92 -21.79
N GLU A 319 17.42 -5.84 -23.11
CA GLU A 319 17.96 -4.64 -23.75
C GLU A 319 17.08 -3.39 -23.55
N THR A 320 15.76 -3.56 -23.54
CA THR A 320 14.82 -2.43 -23.52
C THR A 320 14.27 -2.07 -22.16
N THR A 321 14.20 -3.06 -21.23
CA THR A 321 13.37 -2.91 -20.02
C THR A 321 14.10 -3.29 -18.73
N MET A 322 15.07 -4.20 -18.79
CA MET A 322 15.68 -4.75 -17.58
C MET A 322 17.14 -4.34 -17.39
N ASN A 323 17.87 -4.03 -18.45
CA ASN A 323 19.26 -3.61 -18.35
C ASN A 323 19.38 -2.24 -17.64
N PRO A 324 20.07 -2.14 -16.50
CA PRO A 324 20.23 -0.88 -15.77
C PRO A 324 20.80 0.28 -16.58
N GLU A 325 21.61 -0.01 -17.61
CA GLU A 325 22.26 1.01 -18.44
C GLU A 325 21.33 1.64 -19.49
N THR A 326 20.28 0.91 -19.91
CA THR A 326 19.44 1.33 -21.05
C THR A 326 17.96 1.53 -20.70
N ARG A 327 17.50 0.95 -19.59
CA ARG A 327 16.10 0.99 -19.16
C ARG A 327 15.69 2.37 -18.63
N THR A 328 14.41 2.69 -18.78
CA THR A 328 13.77 3.82 -18.11
C THR A 328 12.91 3.33 -16.95
N LEU A 329 13.19 3.81 -15.74
CA LEU A 329 12.44 3.46 -14.52
C LEU A 329 11.95 4.74 -13.83
N PRO A 330 10.75 5.24 -14.13
CA PRO A 330 10.13 6.30 -13.37
C PRO A 330 9.78 5.83 -11.95
N VAL A 331 10.07 6.70 -10.97
CA VAL A 331 9.77 6.45 -9.56
C VAL A 331 8.29 6.74 -9.29
N SER A 332 7.63 5.87 -8.56
CA SER A 332 6.18 5.91 -8.35
C SER A 332 5.67 7.17 -7.62
N TYR A 333 6.47 7.84 -6.78
CA TYR A 333 5.98 9.01 -6.02
C TYR A 333 5.68 10.23 -6.90
N THR A 334 6.22 10.32 -8.11
CA THR A 334 5.91 11.43 -9.05
C THR A 334 4.45 11.39 -9.51
N HIS A 335 3.81 10.24 -9.51
CA HIS A 335 2.39 10.08 -9.85
C HIS A 335 1.45 10.44 -8.68
N LEU A 336 1.90 10.34 -7.43
CA LEU A 336 1.08 10.68 -6.26
C LEU A 336 0.92 12.19 -6.07
N ARG A 337 1.94 13.00 -6.41
CA ARG A 337 1.86 14.47 -6.34
C ARG A 337 0.91 15.09 -7.37
N ALA A 338 0.62 14.40 -8.46
CA ALA A 338 -0.31 14.89 -9.49
C ALA A 338 -1.79 14.81 -9.08
N HIS A 339 -2.10 14.11 -7.99
CA HIS A 339 -3.48 13.97 -7.46
C HIS A 339 -3.74 14.81 -6.19
N GLU A 340 -2.73 15.51 -5.66
CA GLU A 340 -2.88 16.42 -4.51
C GLU A 340 -3.02 17.90 -4.89
N THR A 341 -3.02 18.21 -6.18
CA THR A 341 -3.34 19.53 -6.77
C THR A 341 -4.64 19.46 -7.55
#